data_594ce9a8a12de3dbbb181c4a9e4305d3
#
_entry.id   594ce9a8a12de3dbbb181c4a9e4305d3
#
_cell.length_a   1.000
_cell.length_b   1.000
_cell.length_c   1.000
_cell.angle_alpha   90.00
_cell.angle_beta   90.00
_cell.angle_gamma   90.00
#
_symmetry.space_group_name_H-M   'P 1'
#
loop_
_entity.id
_entity.type
_entity.pdbx_description
1 polymer ?
#
loop_
_entity_poly.entity_id
_entity_poly.type
_entity_poly.pdbx_seq_one_letter_code
_entity_poly.pdbx_strand_id
1 'polypeptide(L)'
;MSREALAALAAALVAAGCDRDWRTDMWYQPSLRAEDAPRPEPEGSIPLGAAPRYADREETQDLVDPIRPTAASLAHGSALFAARCAPCHGPEGHGGGPVSRYFPPAPDLASPTVRGRSDGYLFGTITFGGRAMPAQREGLTERDRWDLVNHVRDIQGRTATP
;
A
#
# COMPACT_ATOMS: atom_id res chain seq x y z
N MET A 1 -10.32 56.45 35.86
CA MET A 1 -10.98 55.25 35.29
C MET A 1 -12.00 54.75 36.33
N SER A 2 -13.25 54.59 35.95
CA SER A 2 -14.25 54.06 36.87
C SER A 2 -13.99 52.58 37.15
N ARG A 3 -14.45 52.08 38.28
CA ARG A 3 -14.35 50.65 38.64
C ARG A 3 -14.97 49.74 37.59
N GLU A 4 -16.00 50.18 36.92
CA GLU A 4 -16.67 49.49 35.83
C GLU A 4 -15.82 49.41 34.59
N ALA A 5 -15.10 50.44 34.25
CA ALA A 5 -14.17 50.44 33.11
C ALA A 5 -12.99 49.47 33.32
N LEU A 6 -12.49 49.38 34.56
CA LEU A 6 -11.45 48.41 34.93
C LEU A 6 -11.98 46.97 34.86
N ALA A 7 -13.22 46.73 35.34
CA ALA A 7 -13.80 45.40 35.27
C ALA A 7 -14.08 44.95 33.82
N ALA A 8 -14.54 45.87 32.96
CA ALA A 8 -14.75 45.58 31.55
C ALA A 8 -13.43 45.30 30.81
N LEU A 9 -12.39 46.03 31.12
CA LEU A 9 -11.06 45.80 30.54
C LEU A 9 -10.45 44.45 30.99
N ALA A 10 -10.63 44.09 32.26
CA ALA A 10 -10.17 42.81 32.77
C ALA A 10 -10.95 41.64 32.13
N ALA A 11 -12.28 41.77 31.96
CA ALA A 11 -13.10 40.78 31.28
C ALA A 11 -12.72 40.62 29.80
N ALA A 12 -12.42 41.72 29.10
CA ALA A 12 -11.97 41.68 27.71
C ALA A 12 -10.59 40.99 27.55
N LEU A 13 -9.67 41.26 28.50
CA LEU A 13 -8.34 40.61 28.52
C LEU A 13 -8.45 39.10 28.78
N VAL A 14 -9.34 38.67 29.66
CA VAL A 14 -9.59 37.24 29.92
C VAL A 14 -10.25 36.57 28.71
N ALA A 15 -11.23 37.22 28.07
CA ALA A 15 -11.86 36.71 26.88
C ALA A 15 -10.90 36.60 25.65
N ALA A 16 -10.00 37.55 25.48
CA ALA A 16 -8.98 37.54 24.45
C ALA A 16 -7.90 36.44 24.66
N GLY A 17 -7.71 35.99 25.91
CA GLY A 17 -6.80 34.89 26.23
C GLY A 17 -7.36 33.49 25.92
N CYS A 18 -8.65 33.35 25.74
CA CYS A 18 -9.30 32.06 25.55
C CYS A 18 -9.15 31.51 24.12
N ASP A 19 -8.72 32.33 23.15
CA ASP A 19 -8.58 31.92 21.75
C ASP A 19 -7.15 31.43 21.42
N ARG A 20 -6.32 31.26 22.41
CA ARG A 20 -5.00 30.68 22.27
C ARG A 20 -5.07 29.20 22.61
N ASP A 21 -4.78 28.37 21.63
CA ASP A 21 -4.70 26.90 21.73
C ASP A 21 -3.57 26.42 22.65
N TRP A 22 -3.46 26.99 23.87
CA TRP A 22 -2.42 26.62 24.83
C TRP A 22 -2.51 25.15 25.29
N ARG A 23 -3.69 24.49 25.04
CA ARG A 23 -3.90 23.06 25.29
C ARG A 23 -3.43 22.18 24.14
N THR A 24 -3.18 22.76 22.97
CA THR A 24 -2.78 22.05 21.77
C THR A 24 -1.34 22.35 21.39
N ASP A 25 -0.58 22.97 22.32
CA ASP A 25 0.86 23.11 22.18
C ASP A 25 1.46 21.72 21.91
N MET A 26 2.25 21.58 20.87
CA MET A 26 2.78 20.31 20.38
C MET A 26 1.77 19.39 19.66
N TRP A 27 0.50 19.76 19.50
CA TRP A 27 -0.49 18.93 18.77
C TRP A 27 -0.22 18.94 17.25
N TYR A 28 0.04 20.12 16.70
CA TYR A 28 0.44 20.28 15.29
C TYR A 28 1.95 20.53 15.22
N GLN A 29 2.69 19.46 15.02
CA GLN A 29 4.14 19.52 14.84
C GLN A 29 4.49 19.37 13.36
N PRO A 30 5.65 19.89 12.89
CA PRO A 30 6.17 19.61 11.55
C PRO A 30 6.59 18.14 11.34
N SER A 31 6.29 17.26 12.28
CA SER A 31 6.53 15.83 12.19
C SER A 31 5.49 15.15 11.29
N LEU A 32 5.87 14.08 10.60
CA LEU A 32 4.96 13.24 9.83
C LEU A 32 4.10 12.40 10.78
N ARG A 33 2.78 12.41 10.57
CA ARG A 33 1.84 11.50 11.22
C ARG A 33 1.53 10.35 10.28
N ALA A 34 1.10 9.22 10.84
CA ALA A 34 0.84 8.00 10.08
C ALA A 34 -0.20 8.15 8.96
N GLU A 35 -1.12 9.10 9.05
CA GLU A 35 -2.21 9.33 8.10
C GLU A 35 -2.10 10.69 7.36
N ASP A 36 -0.97 11.39 7.52
CA ASP A 36 -0.75 12.63 6.77
C ASP A 36 -0.56 12.32 5.28
N ALA A 37 -1.05 13.21 4.44
CA ALA A 37 -0.81 13.11 3.00
C ALA A 37 0.71 13.09 2.73
N PRO A 38 1.17 12.25 1.78
CA PRO A 38 2.57 12.22 1.40
C PRO A 38 3.06 13.62 1.03
N ARG A 39 4.20 14.01 1.58
CA ARG A 39 4.84 15.29 1.20
C ARG A 39 5.35 15.18 -0.24
N PRO A 40 5.24 16.23 -1.04
CA PRO A 40 5.89 16.25 -2.34
C PRO A 40 7.40 16.09 -2.15
N GLU A 41 8.01 15.37 -3.06
CA GLU A 41 9.47 15.25 -3.08
C GLU A 41 10.11 16.62 -3.21
N PRO A 42 11.23 16.89 -2.50
CA PRO A 42 11.97 18.13 -2.68
C PRO A 42 12.39 18.30 -4.15
N GLU A 43 12.27 19.50 -4.67
CA GLU A 43 12.68 19.79 -6.05
C GLU A 43 14.16 19.42 -6.26
N GLY A 44 14.45 18.68 -7.33
CA GLY A 44 15.80 18.19 -7.64
C GLY A 44 16.28 17.02 -6.79
N SER A 45 15.43 16.42 -5.92
CA SER A 45 15.79 15.20 -5.21
C SER A 45 15.84 14.00 -6.17
N ILE A 46 16.86 13.18 -6.02
CA ILE A 46 16.96 11.87 -6.68
C ILE A 46 16.77 10.84 -5.58
N PRO A 47 15.65 10.07 -5.58
CA PRO A 47 15.43 9.06 -4.55
C PRO A 47 16.49 7.96 -4.64
N LEU A 48 16.97 7.52 -3.47
CA LEU A 48 17.82 6.33 -3.33
C LEU A 48 16.96 5.08 -3.52
N GLY A 49 16.65 4.77 -4.72
CA GLY A 49 15.73 3.72 -5.11
C GLY A 49 14.98 4.27 -6.30
N ALA A 50 15.05 3.59 -7.41
CA ALA A 50 14.55 4.11 -8.68
C ALA A 50 13.14 4.68 -8.52
N ALA A 51 12.89 5.82 -9.16
CA ALA A 51 11.54 6.27 -9.49
C ALA A 51 10.72 5.08 -10.00
N PRO A 52 9.41 5.02 -9.75
CA PRO A 52 8.59 3.93 -10.28
C PRO A 52 8.86 3.84 -11.78
N ARG A 53 9.42 2.69 -12.19
CA ARG A 53 9.86 2.44 -13.58
C ARG A 53 8.67 2.45 -14.54
N TYR A 54 7.46 2.28 -14.01
CA TYR A 54 6.22 2.17 -14.76
C TYR A 54 5.18 3.12 -14.15
N ALA A 55 4.41 3.80 -15.00
CA ALA A 55 3.38 4.73 -14.56
C ALA A 55 2.07 4.00 -14.19
N ASP A 56 1.77 2.90 -14.88
CA ASP A 56 0.54 2.14 -14.70
C ASP A 56 0.73 0.64 -14.97
N ARG A 57 -0.36 -0.11 -14.81
CA ARG A 57 -0.39 -1.56 -15.04
C ARG A 57 -0.23 -1.92 -16.52
N GLU A 58 -0.72 -1.09 -17.40
CA GLU A 58 -0.71 -1.32 -18.84
C GLU A 58 0.74 -1.37 -19.37
N GLU A 59 1.63 -0.55 -18.83
CA GLU A 59 3.05 -0.55 -19.18
C GLU A 59 3.80 -1.82 -18.71
N THR A 60 3.23 -2.58 -17.82
CA THR A 60 3.88 -3.79 -17.29
C THR A 60 3.49 -5.07 -17.99
N GLN A 61 2.49 -5.06 -18.87
CA GLN A 61 1.89 -6.29 -19.42
C GLN A 61 2.88 -7.19 -20.18
N ASP A 62 3.84 -6.60 -20.86
CA ASP A 62 4.82 -7.30 -21.66
C ASP A 62 6.12 -7.63 -20.92
N LEU A 63 6.17 -7.33 -19.62
CA LEU A 63 7.34 -7.67 -18.81
C LEU A 63 7.47 -9.18 -18.65
N VAL A 64 8.71 -9.63 -18.79
CA VAL A 64 9.12 -11.00 -18.47
C VAL A 64 9.64 -11.00 -17.03
N ASP A 65 9.26 -12.01 -16.25
CA ASP A 65 9.78 -12.16 -14.89
C ASP A 65 11.31 -12.31 -14.91
N PRO A 66 12.07 -11.39 -14.29
CA PRO A 66 13.52 -11.47 -14.21
C PRO A 66 13.98 -12.43 -13.10
N ILE A 67 13.08 -12.92 -12.25
CA ILE A 67 13.38 -13.77 -11.11
C ILE A 67 13.01 -15.22 -11.42
N ARG A 68 14.01 -16.10 -11.42
CA ARG A 68 13.74 -17.53 -11.59
C ARG A 68 12.94 -18.08 -10.40
N PRO A 69 11.97 -18.97 -10.61
CA PRO A 69 11.16 -19.59 -9.55
C PRO A 69 11.99 -20.65 -8.80
N THR A 70 13.00 -20.22 -8.07
CA THR A 70 13.80 -21.09 -7.19
C THR A 70 13.03 -21.41 -5.90
N ALA A 71 13.43 -22.44 -5.18
CA ALA A 71 12.86 -22.78 -3.87
C ALA A 71 12.88 -21.57 -2.90
N ALA A 72 13.94 -20.74 -2.95
CA ALA A 72 14.03 -19.54 -2.13
C ALA A 72 13.02 -18.47 -2.56
N SER A 73 12.86 -18.23 -3.88
CA SER A 73 11.85 -17.29 -4.41
C SER A 73 10.43 -17.73 -4.05
N LEU A 74 10.12 -19.02 -4.23
CA LEU A 74 8.81 -19.58 -3.90
C LEU A 74 8.50 -19.49 -2.41
N ALA A 75 9.46 -19.83 -1.54
CA ALA A 75 9.31 -19.73 -0.09
C ALA A 75 9.08 -18.27 0.35
N HIS A 76 9.85 -17.31 -0.20
CA HIS A 76 9.69 -15.89 0.08
C HIS A 76 8.35 -15.37 -0.43
N GLY A 77 7.97 -15.67 -1.67
CA GLY A 77 6.67 -15.32 -2.23
C GLY A 77 5.50 -15.90 -1.43
N SER A 78 5.61 -17.15 -0.98
CA SER A 78 4.60 -17.78 -0.12
C SER A 78 4.43 -17.06 1.22
N ALA A 79 5.52 -16.68 1.87
CA ALA A 79 5.48 -15.92 3.13
C ALA A 79 4.81 -14.55 2.94
N LEU A 80 5.17 -13.84 1.87
CA LEU A 80 4.56 -12.55 1.53
C LEU A 80 3.06 -12.71 1.17
N PHE A 81 2.72 -13.76 0.42
CA PHE A 81 1.34 -14.08 0.06
C PHE A 81 0.48 -14.32 1.29
N ALA A 82 0.96 -15.15 2.22
CA ALA A 82 0.26 -15.44 3.48
C ALA A 82 -0.03 -14.16 4.29
N ALA A 83 0.93 -13.22 4.33
CA ALA A 83 0.80 -12.00 5.10
C ALA A 83 -0.09 -10.94 4.43
N ARG A 84 -0.04 -10.80 3.10
CA ARG A 84 -0.64 -9.66 2.40
C ARG A 84 -1.79 -10.01 1.46
N CYS A 85 -1.78 -11.20 0.88
CA CYS A 85 -2.72 -11.59 -0.17
C CYS A 85 -3.81 -12.54 0.37
N ALA A 86 -3.41 -13.51 1.19
CA ALA A 86 -4.31 -14.53 1.74
C ALA A 86 -5.50 -13.96 2.53
N PRO A 87 -5.41 -12.82 3.24
CA PRO A 87 -6.58 -12.24 3.88
C PRO A 87 -7.78 -12.02 2.94
N CYS A 88 -7.54 -11.72 1.68
CA CYS A 88 -8.57 -11.60 0.65
C CYS A 88 -8.67 -12.83 -0.24
N HIS A 89 -7.52 -13.34 -0.73
CA HIS A 89 -7.47 -14.43 -1.72
C HIS A 89 -7.55 -15.84 -1.12
N GLY A 90 -7.59 -15.97 0.21
CA GLY A 90 -7.51 -17.27 0.88
C GLY A 90 -6.08 -17.83 0.87
N PRO A 91 -5.75 -18.77 1.76
CA PRO A 91 -4.39 -19.30 1.89
C PRO A 91 -3.93 -20.07 0.65
N GLU A 92 -4.84 -20.64 -0.11
CA GLU A 92 -4.59 -21.42 -1.33
C GLU A 92 -4.83 -20.60 -2.60
N GLY A 93 -5.23 -19.33 -2.48
CA GLY A 93 -5.47 -18.44 -3.62
C GLY A 93 -6.80 -18.63 -4.34
N HIS A 94 -7.73 -19.43 -3.80
CA HIS A 94 -9.04 -19.69 -4.39
C HIS A 94 -10.11 -18.66 -3.98
N GLY A 95 -9.73 -17.58 -3.34
CA GLY A 95 -10.67 -16.61 -2.77
C GLY A 95 -11.14 -17.03 -1.38
N GLY A 96 -12.14 -16.31 -0.86
CA GLY A 96 -12.76 -16.66 0.43
C GLY A 96 -11.89 -16.40 1.66
N GLY A 97 -10.90 -15.54 1.57
CA GLY A 97 -10.11 -15.12 2.72
C GLY A 97 -10.98 -14.45 3.81
N PRO A 98 -10.49 -14.36 5.06
CA PRO A 98 -11.29 -13.91 6.21
C PRO A 98 -11.87 -12.50 6.08
N VAL A 99 -11.26 -11.63 5.27
CA VAL A 99 -11.76 -10.27 5.03
C VAL A 99 -12.64 -10.15 3.78
N SER A 100 -12.76 -11.20 2.96
CA SER A 100 -13.52 -11.18 1.70
C SER A 100 -15.00 -10.84 1.88
N ARG A 101 -15.57 -11.05 3.07
CA ARG A 101 -16.95 -10.66 3.39
C ARG A 101 -17.20 -9.14 3.41
N TYR A 102 -16.13 -8.35 3.51
CA TYR A 102 -16.22 -6.89 3.56
C TYR A 102 -15.84 -6.22 2.25
N PHE A 103 -15.35 -6.98 1.28
CA PHE A 103 -14.85 -6.51 -0.01
C PHE A 103 -15.48 -7.30 -1.15
N PRO A 104 -15.47 -6.77 -2.38
CA PRO A 104 -15.84 -7.57 -3.54
C PRO A 104 -15.03 -8.88 -3.56
N PRO A 105 -15.64 -10.00 -3.95
CA PRO A 105 -14.97 -11.30 -3.96
C PRO A 105 -13.65 -11.27 -4.74
N ALA A 106 -12.57 -11.69 -4.10
CA ALA A 106 -11.30 -11.88 -4.77
C ALA A 106 -11.41 -13.06 -5.76
N PRO A 107 -10.87 -12.94 -6.97
CA PRO A 107 -10.93 -14.02 -7.95
C PRO A 107 -10.08 -15.22 -7.49
N ASP A 108 -10.48 -16.41 -7.91
CA ASP A 108 -9.64 -17.59 -7.84
C ASP A 108 -8.41 -17.41 -8.76
N LEU A 109 -7.22 -17.40 -8.14
CA LEU A 109 -5.96 -17.20 -8.83
C LEU A 109 -5.60 -18.37 -9.76
N ALA A 110 -6.14 -19.56 -9.53
CA ALA A 110 -5.98 -20.72 -10.40
C ALA A 110 -7.02 -20.79 -11.53
N SER A 111 -7.97 -19.85 -11.61
CA SER A 111 -8.97 -19.82 -12.67
C SER A 111 -8.36 -19.66 -14.07
N PRO A 112 -9.00 -20.15 -15.13
CA PRO A 112 -8.51 -20.00 -16.50
C PRO A 112 -8.25 -18.54 -16.90
N THR A 113 -9.09 -17.62 -16.41
CA THR A 113 -8.94 -16.18 -16.67
C THR A 113 -7.65 -15.62 -16.09
N VAL A 114 -7.30 -15.97 -14.85
CA VAL A 114 -6.06 -15.49 -14.21
C VAL A 114 -4.85 -16.23 -14.75
N ARG A 115 -4.94 -17.52 -15.02
CA ARG A 115 -3.89 -18.31 -15.67
C ARG A 115 -3.48 -17.76 -17.03
N GLY A 116 -4.42 -17.22 -17.79
CA GLY A 116 -4.19 -16.63 -19.10
C GLY A 116 -3.50 -15.26 -19.08
N ARG A 117 -3.32 -14.65 -17.90
CA ARG A 117 -2.61 -13.37 -17.78
C ARG A 117 -1.11 -13.58 -17.86
N SER A 118 -0.40 -12.58 -18.42
CA SER A 118 1.07 -12.56 -18.42
C SER A 118 1.64 -12.36 -17.00
N ASP A 119 2.91 -12.66 -16.81
CA ASP A 119 3.61 -12.39 -15.55
C ASP A 119 3.68 -10.88 -15.28
N GLY A 120 3.94 -10.09 -16.31
CA GLY A 120 3.91 -8.65 -16.23
C GLY A 120 2.54 -8.08 -15.86
N TYR A 121 1.44 -8.67 -16.34
CA TYR A 121 0.09 -8.29 -15.92
C TYR A 121 -0.13 -8.56 -14.42
N LEU A 122 0.32 -9.71 -13.92
CA LEU A 122 0.21 -10.05 -12.49
C LEU A 122 1.07 -9.10 -11.66
N PHE A 123 2.31 -8.85 -12.07
CA PHE A 123 3.21 -7.88 -11.44
C PHE A 123 2.59 -6.48 -11.38
N GLY A 124 2.04 -6.00 -12.49
CA GLY A 124 1.36 -4.70 -12.56
C GLY A 124 0.11 -4.65 -11.68
N THR A 125 -0.66 -5.74 -11.62
CA THR A 125 -1.82 -5.83 -10.73
C THR A 125 -1.42 -5.78 -9.26
N ILE A 126 -0.34 -6.44 -8.86
CA ILE A 126 0.21 -6.34 -7.51
C ILE A 126 0.70 -4.91 -7.23
N THR A 127 1.38 -4.30 -8.21
CA THR A 127 1.98 -2.97 -8.07
C THR A 127 0.96 -1.85 -7.95
N PHE A 128 0.00 -1.81 -8.87
CA PHE A 128 -0.92 -0.68 -9.04
C PHE A 128 -2.35 -0.99 -8.55
N GLY A 129 -2.61 -2.25 -8.25
CA GLY A 129 -3.95 -2.69 -7.89
C GLY A 129 -4.84 -2.94 -9.11
N GLY A 130 -6.11 -3.18 -8.84
CA GLY A 130 -7.16 -3.38 -9.81
C GLY A 130 -8.46 -2.72 -9.35
N ARG A 131 -9.56 -2.98 -10.04
CA ARG A 131 -10.86 -2.36 -9.74
C ARG A 131 -11.30 -2.49 -8.27
N ALA A 132 -10.96 -3.59 -7.61
CA ALA A 132 -11.30 -3.87 -6.22
C ALA A 132 -10.07 -4.28 -5.38
N MET A 133 -8.92 -4.45 -5.99
CA MET A 133 -7.68 -4.83 -5.33
C MET A 133 -6.86 -3.57 -5.07
N PRO A 134 -6.50 -3.25 -3.84
CA PRO A 134 -5.61 -2.12 -3.54
C PRO A 134 -4.20 -2.37 -4.09
N ALA A 135 -3.49 -1.29 -4.42
CA ALA A 135 -2.08 -1.35 -4.77
C ALA A 135 -1.25 -1.91 -3.60
N GLN A 136 -0.31 -2.79 -3.89
CA GLN A 136 0.55 -3.43 -2.89
C GLN A 136 2.03 -3.00 -2.99
N ARG A 137 2.32 -2.00 -3.81
CA ARG A 137 3.71 -1.53 -4.03
C ARG A 137 4.37 -0.97 -2.77
N GLU A 138 3.58 -0.41 -1.86
CA GLU A 138 4.11 0.16 -0.63
C GLU A 138 4.53 -0.95 0.34
N GLY A 139 5.79 -0.92 0.77
CA GLY A 139 6.37 -1.93 1.64
C GLY A 139 6.72 -3.26 0.96
N LEU A 140 6.67 -3.32 -0.38
CA LEU A 140 7.18 -4.43 -1.19
C LEU A 140 8.19 -3.90 -2.20
N THR A 141 9.38 -4.46 -2.21
CA THR A 141 10.38 -4.20 -3.25
C THR A 141 9.91 -4.75 -4.61
N GLU A 142 10.57 -4.35 -5.69
CA GLU A 142 10.29 -4.92 -7.01
C GLU A 142 10.52 -6.44 -7.01
N ARG A 143 11.57 -6.90 -6.33
CA ARG A 143 11.87 -8.32 -6.16
C ARG A 143 10.75 -9.05 -5.42
N ASP A 144 10.26 -8.51 -4.31
CA ASP A 144 9.18 -9.13 -3.53
C ASP A 144 7.94 -9.36 -4.38
N ARG A 145 7.62 -8.41 -5.26
CA ARG A 145 6.47 -8.51 -6.16
C ARG A 145 6.65 -9.59 -7.23
N TRP A 146 7.87 -9.79 -7.73
CA TRP A 146 8.19 -10.88 -8.64
C TRP A 146 8.19 -12.24 -7.92
N ASP A 147 8.70 -12.32 -6.70
CA ASP A 147 8.60 -13.54 -5.89
C ASP A 147 7.13 -13.89 -5.60
N LEU A 148 6.24 -12.90 -5.43
CA LEU A 148 4.79 -13.11 -5.36
C LEU A 148 4.20 -13.63 -6.67
N VAL A 149 4.63 -13.12 -7.84
CA VAL A 149 4.22 -13.65 -9.14
C VAL A 149 4.63 -15.12 -9.27
N ASN A 150 5.87 -15.46 -8.90
CA ASN A 150 6.35 -16.84 -8.88
C ASN A 150 5.48 -17.74 -8.00
N HIS A 151 5.10 -17.29 -6.82
CA HIS A 151 4.21 -18.05 -5.93
C HIS A 151 2.80 -18.19 -6.53
N VAL A 152 2.24 -17.17 -7.17
CA VAL A 152 0.96 -17.30 -7.88
C VAL A 152 1.06 -18.33 -9.01
N ARG A 153 2.18 -18.37 -9.74
CA ARG A 153 2.41 -19.41 -10.76
C ARG A 153 2.54 -20.80 -10.16
N ASP A 154 3.08 -20.92 -8.97
CA ASP A 154 3.13 -22.17 -8.21
C ASP A 154 1.72 -22.65 -7.83
N ILE A 155 0.89 -21.77 -7.24
CA ILE A 155 -0.54 -22.05 -7.01
C ILE A 155 -1.25 -22.55 -8.29
N GLN A 156 -0.86 -22.02 -9.44
CA GLN A 156 -1.39 -22.44 -10.74
C GLN A 156 -0.79 -23.77 -11.25
N GLY A 157 0.19 -24.35 -10.55
CA GLY A 157 0.92 -25.54 -11.01
C GLY A 157 1.75 -25.29 -12.28
N ARG A 158 2.25 -24.06 -12.46
CA ARG A 158 3.03 -23.65 -13.66
C ARG A 158 4.53 -23.50 -13.37
N THR A 159 4.95 -23.56 -12.11
CA THR A 159 6.36 -23.63 -11.78
C THR A 159 6.80 -25.08 -11.96
N ALA A 160 7.64 -25.32 -12.96
CA ALA A 160 8.36 -26.57 -13.01
C ALA A 160 9.34 -26.57 -11.81
N THR A 161 9.04 -27.40 -10.81
CA THR A 161 10.04 -27.72 -9.78
C THR A 161 11.22 -28.35 -10.50
N PRO A 162 12.44 -27.85 -10.34
CA PRO A 162 13.63 -28.47 -10.90
C PRO A 162 13.87 -29.83 -10.32
#